data_cd9395a8711512b80a1de6f23e486228
#
_entry.id   cd9395a8711512b80a1de6f23e486228
#
_cell.length_a   1.000
_cell.length_b   1.000
_cell.length_c   1.000
_cell.angle_alpha   90.00
_cell.angle_beta   90.00
_cell.angle_gamma   90.00
#
_symmetry.space_group_name_H-M   'P 1'
#
loop_
_entity.id
_entity.type
_entity.pdbx_description
1 polymer ?
#
loop_
_entity_poly.entity_id
_entity_poly.type
_entity_poly.pdbx_seq_one_letter_code
_entity_poly.pdbx_strand_id
1 'polypeptide(L)'
;MDEIAAAVGVTKPLVYTYFGNKEELYLACMEPAAEALVETVAAAVEATETSAGALRAGVHAFFIFVDADRSAWRVLFDETLPAGAEPERRAAEQRERLTDLVAAAQLERLPAERREAVRVQIEAMSAAMLGAAEALARWWLRTEAMTAAEAAELLVRTIEPGLRVPQRDPT
;
A
#
# COMPACT_ATOMS: atom_id res chain seq x y z
N MET A 1 -24.76 -7.70 -5.78
CA MET A 1 -25.29 -6.75 -6.78
C MET A 1 -26.61 -6.08 -6.34
N ASP A 2 -27.57 -6.83 -5.76
CA ASP A 2 -28.84 -6.23 -5.27
C ASP A 2 -28.62 -5.21 -4.14
N GLU A 3 -27.78 -5.57 -3.17
CA GLU A 3 -27.39 -4.69 -2.05
C GLU A 3 -26.65 -3.44 -2.52
N ILE A 4 -25.77 -3.58 -3.53
CA ILE A 4 -25.03 -2.46 -4.11
C ILE A 4 -25.99 -1.51 -4.82
N ALA A 5 -26.88 -2.04 -5.67
CA ALA A 5 -27.88 -1.24 -6.37
C ALA A 5 -28.79 -0.47 -5.39
N ALA A 6 -29.23 -1.15 -4.32
CA ALA A 6 -30.04 -0.54 -3.27
C ALA A 6 -29.27 0.57 -2.51
N ALA A 7 -28.01 0.34 -2.19
CA ALA A 7 -27.17 1.30 -1.46
C ALA A 7 -26.94 2.62 -2.23
N VAL A 8 -26.85 2.55 -3.56
CA VAL A 8 -26.64 3.73 -4.42
C VAL A 8 -27.95 4.26 -5.04
N GLY A 9 -29.09 3.67 -4.70
CA GLY A 9 -30.41 4.15 -5.14
C GLY A 9 -30.72 3.93 -6.62
N VAL A 10 -30.13 2.88 -7.23
CA VAL A 10 -30.37 2.54 -8.64
C VAL A 10 -30.94 1.13 -8.78
N THR A 11 -31.36 0.77 -10.00
CA THR A 11 -31.85 -0.59 -10.27
C THR A 11 -30.69 -1.54 -10.58
N LYS A 12 -30.85 -2.82 -10.22
CA LYS A 12 -29.87 -3.88 -10.54
C LYS A 12 -29.54 -3.96 -12.05
N PRO A 13 -30.53 -3.93 -12.97
CA PRO A 13 -30.24 -3.90 -14.41
C PRO A 13 -29.33 -2.73 -14.82
N LEU A 14 -29.50 -1.56 -14.20
CA LEU A 14 -28.66 -0.40 -14.49
C LEU A 14 -27.19 -0.66 -14.12
N VAL A 15 -26.93 -1.26 -12.95
CA VAL A 15 -25.57 -1.62 -12.53
C VAL A 15 -24.94 -2.60 -13.52
N TYR A 16 -25.69 -3.62 -13.99
CA TYR A 16 -25.18 -4.55 -15.01
C TYR A 16 -24.96 -3.89 -16.38
N THR A 17 -25.78 -2.90 -16.74
CA THR A 17 -25.60 -2.16 -17.99
C THR A 17 -24.28 -1.37 -18.00
N TYR A 18 -23.88 -0.80 -16.84
CA TYR A 18 -22.65 -0.01 -16.73
C TYR A 18 -21.40 -0.86 -16.54
N PHE A 19 -21.47 -1.93 -15.75
CA PHE A 19 -20.31 -2.67 -15.29
C PHE A 19 -20.26 -4.12 -15.83
N GLY A 20 -21.25 -4.58 -16.60
CA GLY A 20 -21.29 -5.93 -17.15
C GLY A 20 -21.46 -7.01 -16.09
N ASN A 21 -20.51 -7.17 -15.17
CA ASN A 21 -20.55 -8.20 -14.12
C ASN A 21 -19.96 -7.67 -12.78
N LYS A 22 -19.94 -8.55 -11.76
CA LYS A 22 -19.43 -8.19 -10.41
C LYS A 22 -17.92 -7.93 -10.41
N GLU A 23 -17.17 -8.65 -11.22
CA GLU A 23 -15.70 -8.50 -11.30
C GLU A 23 -15.32 -7.16 -11.93
N GLU A 24 -15.98 -6.78 -13.02
CA GLU A 24 -15.76 -5.48 -13.66
C GLU A 24 -16.14 -4.31 -12.76
N LEU A 25 -17.25 -4.44 -12.00
CA LEU A 25 -17.59 -3.45 -10.98
C LEU A 25 -16.51 -3.35 -9.91
N TYR A 26 -16.01 -4.50 -9.44
CA TYR A 26 -14.94 -4.52 -8.43
C TYR A 26 -13.68 -3.82 -8.95
N LEU A 27 -13.24 -4.14 -10.16
CA LEU A 27 -12.08 -3.52 -10.80
C LEU A 27 -12.26 -2.02 -10.98
N ALA A 28 -13.45 -1.59 -11.40
CA ALA A 28 -13.78 -0.17 -11.54
C ALA A 28 -13.73 0.61 -10.21
N CYS A 29 -13.96 -0.07 -9.07
CA CYS A 29 -13.77 0.54 -7.75
C CYS A 29 -12.32 0.47 -7.27
N MET A 30 -11.63 -0.62 -7.59
CA MET A 30 -10.27 -0.89 -7.12
C MET A 30 -9.23 0.01 -7.80
N GLU A 31 -9.31 0.21 -9.10
CA GLU A 31 -8.32 0.97 -9.87
C GLU A 31 -8.16 2.42 -9.38
N PRO A 32 -9.24 3.22 -9.21
CA PRO A 32 -9.10 4.57 -8.66
C PRO A 32 -8.58 4.60 -7.21
N ALA A 33 -8.97 3.61 -6.39
CA ALA A 33 -8.50 3.51 -5.03
C ALA A 33 -6.99 3.19 -4.96
N ALA A 34 -6.51 2.31 -5.85
CA ALA A 34 -5.10 1.98 -5.97
C ALA A 34 -4.27 3.17 -6.45
N GLU A 35 -4.77 3.89 -7.46
CA GLU A 35 -4.14 5.10 -7.94
C GLU A 35 -4.02 6.17 -6.86
N ALA A 36 -5.09 6.44 -6.13
CA ALA A 36 -5.09 7.40 -5.03
C ALA A 36 -4.11 7.02 -3.90
N LEU A 37 -3.99 5.73 -3.57
CA LEU A 37 -2.99 5.25 -2.61
C LEU A 37 -1.57 5.48 -3.12
N VAL A 38 -1.28 5.08 -4.36
CA VAL A 38 0.05 5.25 -4.97
C VAL A 38 0.44 6.72 -5.04
N GLU A 39 -0.46 7.60 -5.49
CA GLU A 39 -0.23 9.05 -5.56
C GLU A 39 0.03 9.66 -4.17
N THR A 40 -0.76 9.25 -3.16
CA THR A 40 -0.60 9.73 -1.78
C THR A 40 0.77 9.34 -1.21
N VAL A 41 1.19 8.09 -1.42
CA VAL A 41 2.49 7.61 -0.96
C VAL A 41 3.62 8.25 -1.75
N ALA A 42 3.51 8.34 -3.08
CA ALA A 42 4.52 8.95 -3.94
C ALA A 42 4.79 10.41 -3.55
N ALA A 43 3.75 11.21 -3.43
CA ALA A 43 3.88 12.62 -3.03
C ALA A 43 4.57 12.79 -1.67
N ALA A 44 4.23 11.94 -0.69
CA ALA A 44 4.85 11.98 0.62
C ALA A 44 6.34 11.59 0.58
N VAL A 45 6.68 10.57 -0.21
CA VAL A 45 8.05 10.09 -0.40
C VAL A 45 8.89 11.13 -1.13
N GLU A 46 8.37 11.73 -2.21
CA GLU A 46 9.05 12.75 -3.00
C GLU A 46 9.39 14.02 -2.19
N ALA A 47 8.54 14.36 -1.23
CA ALA A 47 8.75 15.52 -0.35
C ALA A 47 9.94 15.35 0.62
N THR A 48 10.66 14.22 0.60
CA THR A 48 11.77 13.93 1.51
C THR A 48 13.10 13.77 0.78
N GLU A 49 14.21 14.16 1.43
CA GLU A 49 15.56 14.08 0.84
C GLU A 49 16.34 12.82 1.23
N THR A 50 15.93 12.14 2.32
CA THR A 50 16.67 10.99 2.85
C THR A 50 15.89 9.70 2.72
N SER A 51 16.59 8.56 2.58
CA SER A 51 15.95 7.23 2.53
C SER A 51 15.14 6.93 3.79
N ALA A 52 15.63 7.30 4.98
CA ALA A 52 14.88 7.13 6.22
C ALA A 52 13.64 8.04 6.29
N GLY A 53 13.75 9.27 5.77
CA GLY A 53 12.62 10.19 5.62
C GLY A 53 11.56 9.64 4.67
N ALA A 54 11.98 9.13 3.51
CA ALA A 54 11.10 8.54 2.51
C ALA A 54 10.33 7.34 3.08
N LEU A 55 11.01 6.46 3.82
CA LEU A 55 10.40 5.34 4.50
C LEU A 55 9.31 5.80 5.48
N ARG A 56 9.67 6.69 6.39
CA ARG A 56 8.75 7.24 7.40
C ARG A 56 7.55 7.92 6.74
N ALA A 57 7.79 8.79 5.76
CA ALA A 57 6.74 9.53 5.06
C ALA A 57 5.80 8.58 4.32
N GLY A 58 6.31 7.57 3.62
CA GLY A 58 5.50 6.57 2.92
C GLY A 58 4.62 5.76 3.87
N VAL A 59 5.14 5.31 5.01
CA VAL A 59 4.35 4.59 6.02
C VAL A 59 3.26 5.49 6.61
N HIS A 60 3.59 6.73 6.96
CA HIS A 60 2.57 7.67 7.46
C HIS A 60 1.49 7.95 6.43
N ALA A 61 1.87 8.19 5.17
CA ALA A 61 0.93 8.44 4.07
C ALA A 61 -0.01 7.24 3.86
N PHE A 62 0.51 6.02 3.93
CA PHE A 62 -0.29 4.80 3.86
C PHE A 62 -1.36 4.75 4.96
N PHE A 63 -1.00 4.97 6.23
CA PHE A 63 -1.97 4.93 7.32
C PHE A 63 -2.96 6.10 7.28
N ILE A 64 -2.53 7.29 6.84
CA ILE A 64 -3.44 8.43 6.62
C ILE A 64 -4.45 8.09 5.52
N PHE A 65 -4.03 7.49 4.42
CA PHE A 65 -4.92 7.04 3.36
C PHE A 65 -5.96 6.03 3.87
N VAL A 66 -5.52 5.02 4.63
CA VAL A 66 -6.41 4.00 5.22
C VAL A 66 -7.45 4.61 6.16
N ASP A 67 -7.06 5.60 6.96
CA ASP A 67 -7.99 6.29 7.87
C ASP A 67 -8.99 7.19 7.13
N ALA A 68 -8.52 7.88 6.11
CA ALA A 68 -9.34 8.79 5.31
C ALA A 68 -10.39 8.05 4.46
N ASP A 69 -10.04 6.88 3.92
CA ASP A 69 -10.95 6.08 3.09
C ASP A 69 -10.87 4.58 3.42
N ARG A 70 -11.60 4.19 4.46
CA ARG A 70 -11.74 2.78 4.88
C ARG A 70 -12.45 1.92 3.83
N SER A 71 -13.20 2.53 2.91
CA SER A 71 -13.88 1.83 1.83
C SER A 71 -12.89 1.45 0.72
N ALA A 72 -12.03 2.39 0.33
CA ALA A 72 -10.90 2.12 -0.58
C ALA A 72 -10.00 1.02 -0.02
N TRP A 73 -9.64 1.09 1.27
CA TRP A 73 -8.89 0.03 1.94
C TRP A 73 -9.53 -1.34 1.78
N ARG A 74 -10.84 -1.47 2.06
CA ARG A 74 -11.56 -2.74 1.95
C ARG A 74 -11.53 -3.31 0.53
N VAL A 75 -11.64 -2.44 -0.47
CA VAL A 75 -11.58 -2.86 -1.88
C VAL A 75 -10.16 -3.32 -2.27
N LEU A 76 -9.13 -2.59 -1.83
CA LEU A 76 -7.74 -2.88 -2.21
C LEU A 76 -7.18 -4.14 -1.53
N PHE A 77 -7.61 -4.43 -0.31
CA PHE A 77 -7.04 -5.47 0.54
C PHE A 77 -8.07 -6.52 0.97
N ASP A 78 -9.05 -6.78 0.10
CA ASP A 78 -10.07 -7.81 0.32
C ASP A 78 -9.42 -9.20 0.23
N GLU A 79 -9.42 -9.92 1.35
CA GLU A 79 -8.89 -11.29 1.45
C GLU A 79 -9.89 -12.34 0.95
N THR A 80 -11.11 -11.94 0.58
CA THR A 80 -12.17 -12.87 0.14
C THR A 80 -12.21 -13.07 -1.37
N LEU A 81 -11.26 -12.47 -2.11
CA LEU A 81 -11.18 -12.64 -3.55
C LEU A 81 -10.86 -14.11 -3.92
N PRO A 82 -11.53 -14.67 -4.91
CA PRO A 82 -11.22 -16.01 -5.38
C PRO A 82 -9.80 -16.10 -5.94
N ALA A 83 -9.05 -17.12 -5.51
CA ALA A 83 -7.69 -17.34 -5.98
C ALA A 83 -7.65 -17.52 -7.51
N GLY A 84 -6.71 -16.84 -8.16
CA GLY A 84 -6.53 -16.89 -9.62
C GLY A 84 -7.54 -16.06 -10.42
N ALA A 85 -8.49 -15.40 -9.78
CA ALA A 85 -9.42 -14.49 -10.44
C ALA A 85 -8.71 -13.18 -10.91
N GLU A 86 -9.25 -12.53 -11.93
CA GLU A 86 -8.70 -11.26 -12.44
C GLU A 86 -8.56 -10.19 -11.34
N PRO A 87 -9.56 -9.99 -10.45
CA PRO A 87 -9.43 -9.03 -9.35
C PRO A 87 -8.25 -9.32 -8.41
N GLU A 88 -7.96 -10.59 -8.10
CA GLU A 88 -6.81 -10.96 -7.27
C GLU A 88 -5.48 -10.61 -7.96
N ARG A 89 -5.36 -10.94 -9.25
CA ARG A 89 -4.15 -10.59 -10.04
C ARG A 89 -3.92 -9.10 -10.07
N ARG A 90 -4.98 -8.32 -10.34
CA ARG A 90 -4.89 -6.85 -10.35
C ARG A 90 -4.52 -6.28 -8.99
N ALA A 91 -5.07 -6.81 -7.91
CA ALA A 91 -4.70 -6.41 -6.56
C ALA A 91 -3.22 -6.70 -6.27
N ALA A 92 -2.72 -7.86 -6.71
CA ALA A 92 -1.29 -8.22 -6.59
C ALA A 92 -0.39 -7.27 -7.40
N GLU A 93 -0.76 -6.96 -8.64
CA GLU A 93 -0.05 -5.98 -9.49
C GLU A 93 0.03 -4.59 -8.84
N GLN A 94 -1.04 -4.13 -8.21
CA GLN A 94 -1.03 -2.84 -7.51
C GLN A 94 -0.15 -2.84 -6.26
N ARG A 95 -0.10 -3.96 -5.53
CA ARG A 95 0.84 -4.13 -4.40
C ARG A 95 2.29 -4.11 -4.87
N GLU A 96 2.59 -4.81 -5.96
CA GLU A 96 3.92 -4.82 -6.57
C GLU A 96 4.32 -3.40 -7.01
N ARG A 97 3.45 -2.68 -7.72
CA ARG A 97 3.67 -1.29 -8.14
C ARG A 97 3.99 -0.38 -6.95
N LEU A 98 3.26 -0.49 -5.84
CA LEU A 98 3.52 0.30 -4.64
C LEU A 98 4.87 -0.06 -4.00
N THR A 99 5.20 -1.35 -3.96
CA THR A 99 6.48 -1.84 -3.46
C THR A 99 7.65 -1.31 -4.29
N ASP A 100 7.53 -1.39 -5.61
CA ASP A 100 8.55 -0.91 -6.56
C ASP A 100 8.77 0.59 -6.46
N LEU A 101 7.69 1.37 -6.31
CA LEU A 101 7.78 2.81 -6.12
C LEU A 101 8.60 3.15 -4.87
N VAL A 102 8.30 2.50 -3.75
CA VAL A 102 9.03 2.73 -2.49
C VAL A 102 10.48 2.27 -2.59
N ALA A 103 10.74 1.14 -3.22
CA ALA A 103 12.10 0.62 -3.41
C ALA A 103 12.92 1.54 -4.32
N ALA A 104 12.36 1.97 -5.46
CA ALA A 104 13.01 2.89 -6.39
C ALA A 104 13.36 4.21 -5.70
N ALA A 105 12.43 4.78 -4.96
CA ALA A 105 12.65 6.02 -4.23
C ALA A 105 13.77 5.91 -3.18
N GLN A 106 13.91 4.77 -2.53
CA GLN A 106 15.02 4.54 -1.60
C GLN A 106 16.36 4.39 -2.33
N LEU A 107 16.37 3.66 -3.45
CA LEU A 107 17.58 3.46 -4.27
C LEU A 107 18.09 4.77 -4.86
N GLU A 108 17.21 5.62 -5.37
CA GLU A 108 17.59 6.91 -5.96
C GLU A 108 18.31 7.85 -4.99
N ARG A 109 18.02 7.73 -3.69
CA ARG A 109 18.65 8.50 -2.61
C ARG A 109 20.01 7.96 -2.16
N LEU A 110 20.45 6.84 -2.73
CA LEU A 110 21.76 6.26 -2.47
C LEU A 110 22.78 6.66 -3.54
N PRO A 111 24.08 6.73 -3.20
CA PRO A 111 25.15 6.87 -4.18
C PRO A 111 25.08 5.76 -5.24
N ALA A 112 25.30 6.11 -6.52
CA ALA A 112 25.12 5.22 -7.65
C ALA A 112 25.90 3.89 -7.50
N GLU A 113 27.11 3.98 -6.95
CA GLU A 113 28.01 2.84 -6.74
C GLU A 113 27.47 1.81 -5.75
N ARG A 114 26.55 2.23 -4.88
CA ARG A 114 25.97 1.36 -3.85
C ARG A 114 24.63 0.74 -4.28
N ARG A 115 23.94 1.35 -5.26
CA ARG A 115 22.57 0.95 -5.65
C ARG A 115 22.48 -0.52 -6.01
N GLU A 116 23.37 -0.99 -6.88
CA GLU A 116 23.35 -2.38 -7.35
C GLU A 116 23.63 -3.38 -6.22
N ALA A 117 24.59 -3.06 -5.36
CA ALA A 117 24.98 -3.94 -4.24
C ALA A 117 23.87 -4.16 -3.21
N VAL A 118 22.93 -3.22 -3.09
CA VAL A 118 21.85 -3.28 -2.08
C VAL A 118 20.44 -3.39 -2.70
N ARG A 119 20.31 -3.44 -4.01
CA ARG A 119 19.03 -3.46 -4.72
C ARG A 119 18.08 -4.53 -4.19
N VAL A 120 18.51 -5.79 -4.24
CA VAL A 120 17.70 -6.94 -3.81
C VAL A 120 17.28 -6.82 -2.34
N GLN A 121 18.17 -6.29 -1.50
CA GLN A 121 17.86 -6.08 -0.10
C GLN A 121 16.78 -5.01 0.09
N ILE A 122 16.86 -3.90 -0.64
CA ILE A 122 15.87 -2.82 -0.57
C ILE A 122 14.52 -3.29 -1.11
N GLU A 123 14.48 -3.99 -2.24
CA GLU A 123 13.25 -4.58 -2.79
C GLU A 123 12.58 -5.53 -1.80
N ALA A 124 13.35 -6.48 -1.23
CA ALA A 124 12.84 -7.41 -0.24
C ALA A 124 12.32 -6.71 1.04
N MET A 125 13.03 -5.69 1.51
CA MET A 125 12.62 -4.91 2.68
C MET A 125 11.37 -4.07 2.40
N SER A 126 11.23 -3.50 1.20
CA SER A 126 10.03 -2.77 0.80
C SER A 126 8.81 -3.67 0.75
N ALA A 127 8.96 -4.89 0.20
CA ALA A 127 7.89 -5.89 0.19
C ALA A 127 7.49 -6.32 1.62
N ALA A 128 8.47 -6.62 2.47
CA ALA A 128 8.23 -6.98 3.87
C ALA A 128 7.51 -5.85 4.64
N MET A 129 7.88 -4.60 4.36
CA MET A 129 7.28 -3.44 5.00
C MET A 129 5.83 -3.23 4.58
N LEU A 130 5.51 -3.37 3.29
CA LEU A 130 4.13 -3.28 2.82
C LEU A 130 3.28 -4.37 3.48
N GLY A 131 3.76 -5.61 3.53
CA GLY A 131 3.05 -6.70 4.22
C GLY A 131 2.83 -6.42 5.72
N ALA A 132 3.83 -5.86 6.39
CA ALA A 132 3.69 -5.45 7.79
C ALA A 132 2.70 -4.29 7.98
N ALA A 133 2.71 -3.31 7.08
CA ALA A 133 1.75 -2.19 7.08
C ALA A 133 0.32 -2.69 6.88
N GLU A 134 0.10 -3.59 5.92
CA GLU A 134 -1.21 -4.22 5.67
C GLU A 134 -1.70 -5.02 6.90
N ALA A 135 -0.85 -5.83 7.50
CA ALA A 135 -1.20 -6.62 8.67
C ALA A 135 -1.56 -5.73 9.87
N LEU A 136 -0.77 -4.68 10.11
CA LEU A 136 -1.03 -3.72 11.17
C LEU A 136 -2.30 -2.92 10.91
N ALA A 137 -2.54 -2.47 9.68
CA ALA A 137 -3.76 -1.75 9.31
C ALA A 137 -5.01 -2.60 9.53
N ARG A 138 -4.99 -3.88 9.14
CA ARG A 138 -6.10 -4.81 9.42
C ARG A 138 -6.37 -4.97 10.91
N TRP A 139 -5.32 -5.12 11.71
CA TRP A 139 -5.47 -5.22 13.16
C TRP A 139 -6.01 -3.92 13.76
N TRP A 140 -5.43 -2.79 13.38
CA TRP A 140 -5.82 -1.47 13.84
C TRP A 140 -7.29 -1.13 13.51
N LEU A 141 -7.73 -1.36 12.28
CA LEU A 141 -9.12 -1.11 11.87
C LEU A 141 -10.15 -1.97 12.61
N ARG A 142 -9.75 -3.11 13.15
CA ARG A 142 -10.64 -3.96 13.99
C ARG A 142 -10.67 -3.52 15.43
N THR A 143 -9.59 -2.98 15.95
CA THR A 143 -9.45 -2.70 17.39
C THR A 143 -9.65 -1.24 17.73
N GLU A 144 -9.37 -0.36 16.79
CA GLU A 144 -9.37 1.11 16.95
C GLU A 144 -8.58 1.57 18.19
N ALA A 145 -7.55 0.79 18.58
CA ALA A 145 -6.82 0.96 19.83
C ALA A 145 -5.84 2.16 19.84
N MET A 146 -5.59 2.75 18.68
CA MET A 146 -4.68 3.88 18.49
C MET A 146 -5.07 4.70 17.26
N THR A 147 -4.47 5.87 17.08
CA THR A 147 -4.64 6.71 15.90
C THR A 147 -3.82 6.17 14.71
N ALA A 148 -4.16 6.58 13.49
CA ALA A 148 -3.39 6.27 12.29
C ALA A 148 -1.90 6.68 12.42
N ALA A 149 -1.65 7.85 12.99
CA ALA A 149 -0.30 8.36 13.22
C ALA A 149 0.49 7.49 14.22
N GLU A 150 -0.15 7.03 15.30
CA GLU A 150 0.47 6.13 16.27
C GLU A 150 0.77 4.75 15.68
N ALA A 151 -0.13 4.21 14.83
CA ALA A 151 0.10 2.95 14.12
C ALA A 151 1.28 3.06 13.15
N ALA A 152 1.34 4.15 12.37
CA ALA A 152 2.46 4.43 11.48
C ALA A 152 3.78 4.54 12.25
N GLU A 153 3.81 5.31 13.32
CA GLU A 153 5.01 5.50 14.14
C GLU A 153 5.46 4.20 14.84
N LEU A 154 4.52 3.37 15.27
CA LEU A 154 4.83 2.05 15.82
C LEU A 154 5.53 1.18 14.79
N LEU A 155 5.01 1.13 13.56
CA LEU A 155 5.62 0.35 12.47
C LEU A 155 7.01 0.85 12.12
N VAL A 156 7.18 2.16 11.94
CA VAL A 156 8.48 2.79 11.65
C VAL A 156 9.51 2.43 12.72
N ARG A 157 9.20 2.63 13.99
CA ARG A 157 10.12 2.31 15.10
C ARG A 157 10.48 0.83 15.19
N THR A 158 9.57 -0.04 14.78
CA THR A 158 9.82 -1.49 14.79
C THR A 158 10.77 -1.91 13.68
N ILE A 159 10.70 -1.28 12.50
CA ILE A 159 11.44 -1.69 11.31
C ILE A 159 12.75 -0.90 11.15
N GLU A 160 12.77 0.39 11.48
CA GLU A 160 13.93 1.28 11.28
C GLU A 160 15.26 0.75 11.87
N PRO A 161 15.31 0.11 13.04
CA PRO A 161 16.54 -0.46 13.56
C PRO A 161 17.14 -1.55 12.67
N GLY A 162 16.31 -2.37 12.02
CA GLY A 162 16.72 -3.43 11.10
C GLY A 162 17.18 -2.93 9.74
N LEU A 163 16.84 -1.69 9.38
CA LEU A 163 17.23 -1.04 8.13
C LEU A 163 18.64 -0.39 8.21
N ARG A 164 19.19 -0.24 9.40
CA ARG A 164 20.56 0.24 9.56
C ARG A 164 21.51 -0.84 9.09
N VAL A 165 22.00 -0.71 7.85
CA VAL A 165 23.08 -1.55 7.34
C VAL A 165 24.24 -1.43 8.31
N PRO A 166 24.73 -2.53 8.91
CA PRO A 166 25.93 -2.46 9.75
C PRO A 166 27.06 -1.87 8.92
N GLN A 167 27.63 -0.75 9.37
CA GLN A 167 28.92 -0.32 8.84
C GLN A 167 29.90 -1.43 9.20
N ARG A 168 30.33 -2.23 8.22
CA ARG A 168 31.49 -3.11 8.41
C ARG A 168 32.65 -2.17 8.59
N ASP A 169 33.19 -2.12 9.81
CA ASP A 169 34.51 -1.54 10.06
C ASP A 169 35.51 -2.23 9.14
N PRO A 170 36.30 -1.49 8.36
CA PRO A 170 37.38 -2.09 7.58
C PRO A 170 38.43 -2.57 8.56
N THR A 171 38.52 -3.89 8.77
CA THR A 171 39.67 -4.56 9.40
C THR A 171 40.83 -4.58 8.43
#